data_66a52e26852c916ff2fc0d4234f9df5d
#
_entry.id   66a52e26852c916ff2fc0d4234f9df5d
#
_cell.length_a   1.000
_cell.length_b   1.000
_cell.length_c   1.000
_cell.angle_alpha   90.00
_cell.angle_beta   90.00
_cell.angle_gamma   90.00
#
_symmetry.space_group_name_H-M   'P 1'
#
loop_
_entity.id
_entity.type
_entity.pdbx_description
1 polymer ?
#
loop_
_entity_poly.entity_id
_entity_poly.type
_entity_poly.pdbx_seq_one_letter_code
_entity_poly.pdbx_strand_id
1 'polypeptide(L)'
;MPNYCDNYLRIDGPADAVKTVIDFVKSSENKFDFNKIVPMPDDIYQGSVGSAERAIYGENNWYDWSCKNWGTKWNSVDAEIYDEEIQFLTAWSPCDPVIDALAMLFPSIRFTYTFYECGMCFCGKRIYENGELIFSFDGNYADNPFCEDD
;
A
#
# COMPACT_ATOMS: atom_id res chain seq x y z
N MET A 1 12.80 -15.16 0.54
CA MET A 1 11.46 -14.81 0.02
C MET A 1 10.66 -14.13 1.13
N PRO A 2 10.12 -12.97 0.88
CA PRO A 2 9.25 -12.35 1.89
C PRO A 2 7.92 -13.07 1.98
N ASN A 3 7.30 -13.02 3.15
CA ASN A 3 5.89 -13.33 3.27
C ASN A 3 5.12 -12.14 2.66
N TYR A 4 4.13 -12.43 1.84
CA TYR A 4 3.34 -11.38 1.23
C TYR A 4 2.07 -11.11 2.02
N CYS A 5 1.77 -9.82 2.15
CA CYS A 5 0.52 -9.34 2.68
C CYS A 5 -0.45 -9.20 1.51
N ASP A 6 -1.65 -9.75 1.65
CA ASP A 6 -2.74 -9.58 0.68
C ASP A 6 -3.47 -8.29 0.97
N ASN A 7 -3.63 -7.44 -0.04
CA ASN A 7 -4.25 -6.13 0.13
C ASN A 7 -5.43 -5.95 -0.82
N TYR A 8 -6.48 -5.34 -0.30
CA TYR A 8 -7.71 -5.06 -1.05
C TYR A 8 -8.07 -3.60 -0.80
N LEU A 9 -8.02 -2.79 -1.86
CA LEU A 9 -8.39 -1.38 -1.78
C LEU A 9 -9.66 -1.16 -2.57
N ARG A 10 -10.76 -0.90 -1.86
CA ARG A 10 -12.04 -0.56 -2.47
C ARG A 10 -12.17 0.96 -2.57
N ILE A 11 -12.62 1.41 -3.74
CA ILE A 11 -12.71 2.82 -4.09
C ILE A 11 -14.19 3.15 -4.34
N ASP A 12 -14.82 3.89 -3.44
CA ASP A 12 -16.25 4.20 -3.51
C ASP A 12 -16.47 5.68 -3.81
N GLY A 13 -17.28 5.96 -4.83
CA GLY A 13 -17.62 7.31 -5.24
C GLY A 13 -18.31 7.31 -6.60
N PRO A 14 -18.53 8.50 -7.19
CA PRO A 14 -19.08 8.58 -8.54
C PRO A 14 -18.17 7.86 -9.55
N ALA A 15 -18.77 7.22 -10.55
CA ALA A 15 -18.05 6.38 -11.52
C ALA A 15 -16.87 7.08 -12.17
N ASP A 16 -17.03 8.35 -12.56
CA ASP A 16 -15.96 9.13 -13.18
C ASP A 16 -14.84 9.47 -12.21
N ALA A 17 -15.16 9.71 -10.94
CA ALA A 17 -14.17 9.97 -9.90
C ALA A 17 -13.37 8.70 -9.58
N VAL A 18 -14.03 7.56 -9.48
CA VAL A 18 -13.38 6.26 -9.30
C VAL A 18 -12.41 5.98 -10.45
N LYS A 19 -12.86 6.22 -11.68
CA LYS A 19 -12.00 6.04 -12.85
C LYS A 19 -10.78 6.94 -12.80
N THR A 20 -10.93 8.18 -12.34
CA THR A 20 -9.83 9.12 -12.19
C THR A 20 -8.77 8.59 -11.22
N VAL A 21 -9.20 8.03 -10.08
CA VAL A 21 -8.28 7.43 -9.10
C VAL A 21 -7.54 6.25 -9.72
N ILE A 22 -8.25 5.34 -10.36
CA ILE A 22 -7.67 4.14 -10.99
C ILE A 22 -6.64 4.55 -12.05
N ASP A 23 -6.96 5.53 -12.88
CA ASP A 23 -6.04 6.00 -13.93
C ASP A 23 -4.82 6.70 -13.32
N PHE A 24 -4.99 7.39 -12.19
CA PHE A 24 -3.90 8.09 -11.52
C PHE A 24 -2.86 7.14 -10.93
N VAL A 25 -3.31 6.04 -10.31
CA VAL A 25 -2.41 5.15 -9.56
C VAL A 25 -1.67 4.16 -10.44
N LYS A 26 -2.04 4.01 -11.69
CA LYS A 26 -1.38 3.05 -12.57
C LYS A 26 -0.30 3.71 -13.43
N SER A 27 0.74 2.95 -13.74
CA SER A 27 1.79 3.33 -14.68
C SER A 27 1.86 2.29 -15.79
N SER A 28 2.79 2.48 -16.73
CA SER A 28 3.02 1.51 -17.80
C SER A 28 3.51 0.15 -17.28
N GLU A 29 4.06 0.12 -16.07
CA GLU A 29 4.69 -1.08 -15.51
C GLU A 29 3.90 -1.70 -14.36
N ASN A 30 2.99 -0.95 -13.73
CA ASN A 30 2.30 -1.41 -12.53
C ASN A 30 0.90 -0.80 -12.46
N LYS A 31 -0.10 -1.63 -12.22
CA LYS A 31 -1.50 -1.18 -12.12
C LYS A 31 -1.78 -0.41 -10.83
N PHE A 32 -0.93 -0.57 -9.81
CA PHE A 32 -0.98 0.22 -8.58
C PHE A 32 0.45 0.59 -8.21
N ASP A 33 0.90 1.71 -8.76
CA ASP A 33 2.28 2.15 -8.62
C ASP A 33 2.42 3.16 -7.48
N PHE A 34 3.12 2.77 -6.42
CA PHE A 34 3.35 3.63 -5.26
C PHE A 34 4.06 4.93 -5.63
N ASN A 35 4.90 4.90 -6.68
CA ASN A 35 5.60 6.09 -7.16
C ASN A 35 4.67 7.16 -7.73
N LYS A 36 3.44 6.80 -8.09
CA LYS A 36 2.44 7.77 -8.52
C LYS A 36 1.83 8.53 -7.35
N ILE A 37 1.94 7.98 -6.15
CA ILE A 37 1.34 8.52 -4.92
C ILE A 37 2.40 9.13 -4.01
N VAL A 38 3.46 8.37 -3.70
CA VAL A 38 4.61 8.79 -2.88
C VAL A 38 5.87 8.45 -3.66
N PRO A 39 6.33 9.34 -4.55
CA PRO A 39 7.46 9.03 -5.43
C PRO A 39 8.77 8.90 -4.67
N MET A 40 9.52 7.85 -5.00
CA MET A 40 10.88 7.67 -4.48
C MET A 40 11.82 8.66 -5.19
N PRO A 41 12.62 9.43 -4.46
CA PRO A 41 13.57 10.36 -5.08
C PRO A 41 14.57 9.64 -5.99
N ASP A 42 14.96 10.28 -7.09
CA ASP A 42 15.89 9.72 -8.08
C ASP A 42 17.30 9.51 -7.52
N ASP A 43 17.68 10.28 -6.50
CA ASP A 43 19.03 10.22 -5.91
C ASP A 43 19.18 9.19 -4.80
N ILE A 44 18.15 8.39 -4.53
CA ILE A 44 18.19 7.31 -3.55
C ILE A 44 19.09 6.17 -4.07
N TYR A 45 19.97 5.66 -3.20
CA TYR A 45 20.81 4.51 -3.53
C TYR A 45 19.96 3.27 -3.79
N GLN A 46 20.18 2.61 -4.92
CA GLN A 46 19.37 1.48 -5.39
C GLN A 46 20.04 0.11 -5.29
N GLY A 47 21.26 0.04 -4.80
CA GLY A 47 22.01 -1.21 -4.75
C GLY A 47 21.76 -2.03 -3.49
N SER A 48 22.62 -3.01 -3.25
CA SER A 48 22.55 -3.83 -2.04
C SER A 48 22.76 -2.98 -0.80
N VAL A 49 21.95 -3.22 0.23
CA VAL A 49 21.98 -2.44 1.46
C VAL A 49 22.52 -3.28 2.61
N GLY A 50 23.76 -2.99 3.01
CA GLY A 50 24.39 -3.61 4.16
C GLY A 50 25.00 -2.53 5.06
N SER A 51 25.79 -2.95 6.04
CA SER A 51 26.39 -2.01 6.99
C SER A 51 27.35 -1.01 6.33
N ALA A 52 28.08 -1.44 5.30
CA ALA A 52 29.00 -0.56 4.56
C ALA A 52 28.24 0.52 3.81
N GLU A 53 27.15 0.18 3.13
CA GLU A 53 26.32 1.09 2.38
C GLU A 53 25.59 2.06 3.29
N ARG A 54 25.12 1.60 4.43
CA ARG A 54 24.49 2.46 5.43
C ARG A 54 25.46 3.47 6.05
N ALA A 55 26.73 3.10 6.14
CA ALA A 55 27.76 4.03 6.61
C ALA A 55 27.97 5.20 5.63
N ILE A 56 27.76 4.97 4.33
CA ILE A 56 27.93 5.97 3.27
C ILE A 56 26.66 6.77 3.05
N TYR A 57 25.51 6.09 2.89
CA TYR A 57 24.26 6.68 2.44
C TYR A 57 23.26 6.94 3.58
N GLY A 58 23.49 6.34 4.78
CA GLY A 58 22.55 6.41 5.88
C GLY A 58 21.21 5.80 5.48
N GLU A 59 20.13 6.52 5.70
CA GLU A 59 18.77 6.11 5.33
C GLU A 59 18.43 6.44 3.87
N ASN A 60 19.33 7.08 3.12
CA ASN A 60 19.12 7.42 1.70
C ASN A 60 19.40 6.23 0.79
N ASN A 61 18.80 5.09 1.13
CA ASN A 61 18.83 3.88 0.34
C ASN A 61 17.39 3.41 0.11
N TRP A 62 17.19 2.63 -0.94
CA TRP A 62 15.85 2.22 -1.36
C TRP A 62 15.09 1.44 -0.27
N TYR A 63 15.80 0.60 0.49
CA TYR A 63 15.18 -0.25 1.51
C TYR A 63 14.65 0.58 2.68
N ASP A 64 15.50 1.37 3.31
CA ASP A 64 15.10 2.19 4.45
C ASP A 64 14.07 3.25 4.04
N TRP A 65 14.25 3.84 2.85
CA TRP A 65 13.28 4.80 2.32
C TRP A 65 11.91 4.17 2.12
N SER A 66 11.86 3.00 1.49
CA SER A 66 10.60 2.30 1.22
C SER A 66 9.87 1.92 2.49
N CYS A 67 10.58 1.36 3.48
CA CYS A 67 9.99 0.98 4.76
C CYS A 67 9.42 2.19 5.50
N LYS A 68 10.08 3.34 5.41
CA LYS A 68 9.64 4.56 6.08
C LYS A 68 8.48 5.25 5.36
N ASN A 69 8.55 5.36 4.03
CA ASN A 69 7.64 6.20 3.26
C ASN A 69 6.49 5.42 2.61
N TRP A 70 6.67 4.13 2.34
CA TRP A 70 5.60 3.25 1.82
C TRP A 70 5.08 2.29 2.88
N GLY A 71 5.81 2.11 3.98
CA GLY A 71 5.46 1.17 5.04
C GLY A 71 5.76 -0.28 4.70
N THR A 72 6.35 -0.55 3.55
CA THR A 72 6.70 -1.89 3.08
C THR A 72 8.00 -1.85 2.29
N LYS A 73 8.59 -3.03 2.07
CA LYS A 73 9.94 -3.16 1.52
C LYS A 73 10.08 -2.61 0.11
N TRP A 74 9.10 -2.85 -0.76
CA TRP A 74 9.12 -2.38 -2.16
C TRP A 74 7.71 -2.10 -2.66
N ASN A 75 7.60 -1.68 -3.92
CA ASN A 75 6.34 -1.33 -4.57
C ASN A 75 5.36 -2.51 -4.59
N SER A 76 4.09 -2.24 -4.89
CA SER A 76 3.07 -3.28 -4.98
C SER A 76 3.44 -4.34 -5.99
N VAL A 77 3.05 -5.57 -5.72
CA VAL A 77 3.33 -6.75 -6.55
C VAL A 77 2.01 -7.35 -7.01
N ASP A 78 1.98 -7.78 -8.27
CA ASP A 78 0.81 -8.48 -8.85
C ASP A 78 -0.50 -7.73 -8.69
N ALA A 79 -0.47 -6.42 -8.90
CA ALA A 79 -1.67 -5.59 -8.80
C ALA A 79 -2.65 -5.90 -9.93
N GLU A 80 -3.94 -6.09 -9.56
CA GLU A 80 -5.03 -6.31 -10.48
C GLU A 80 -6.20 -5.42 -10.13
N ILE A 81 -6.94 -4.97 -11.14
CA ILE A 81 -8.08 -4.08 -10.97
C ILE A 81 -9.36 -4.85 -11.29
N TYR A 82 -10.29 -4.86 -10.33
CA TYR A 82 -11.60 -5.51 -10.46
C TYR A 82 -12.67 -4.46 -10.17
N ASP A 83 -13.24 -3.88 -11.22
CA ASP A 83 -14.24 -2.80 -11.12
C ASP A 83 -13.74 -1.64 -10.24
N GLU A 84 -14.19 -1.55 -8.99
CA GLU A 84 -13.86 -0.49 -8.04
C GLU A 84 -12.85 -0.94 -6.99
N GLU A 85 -12.23 -2.09 -7.17
CA GLU A 85 -11.29 -2.66 -6.21
C GLU A 85 -9.96 -2.95 -6.86
N ILE A 86 -8.89 -2.65 -6.15
CA ILE A 86 -7.53 -3.01 -6.55
C ILE A 86 -7.02 -4.04 -5.55
N GLN A 87 -6.57 -5.18 -6.06
CA GLN A 87 -5.98 -6.25 -5.26
C GLN A 87 -4.49 -6.31 -5.59
N PHE A 88 -3.65 -6.36 -4.56
CA PHE A 88 -2.21 -6.36 -4.75
C PHE A 88 -1.51 -6.99 -3.55
N LEU A 89 -0.22 -7.31 -3.73
CA LEU A 89 0.60 -7.86 -2.67
C LEU A 89 1.63 -6.83 -2.21
N THR A 90 1.95 -6.86 -0.92
CA THR A 90 3.06 -6.07 -0.34
C THR A 90 3.97 -6.99 0.47
N ALA A 91 5.26 -6.65 0.51
CA ALA A 91 6.26 -7.47 1.18
C ALA A 91 6.22 -7.23 2.69
N TRP A 92 5.91 -8.25 3.48
CA TRP A 92 5.93 -8.32 4.95
C TRP A 92 4.85 -7.52 5.67
N SER A 93 4.45 -6.36 5.16
CA SER A 93 3.58 -5.42 5.88
C SER A 93 2.65 -4.68 4.93
N PRO A 94 1.53 -4.11 5.45
CA PRO A 94 0.66 -3.26 4.64
C PRO A 94 1.32 -1.92 4.31
N CYS A 95 0.75 -1.21 3.34
CA CYS A 95 1.30 0.05 2.86
C CYS A 95 0.50 1.26 3.37
N ASP A 96 0.24 1.33 4.68
CA ASP A 96 -0.56 2.42 5.27
C ASP A 96 -0.16 3.83 4.82
N PRO A 97 1.15 4.20 4.80
CA PRO A 97 1.53 5.55 4.35
C PRO A 97 1.11 5.87 2.93
N VAL A 98 1.10 4.89 2.04
CA VAL A 98 0.65 5.08 0.65
C VAL A 98 -0.85 5.36 0.60
N ILE A 99 -1.63 4.58 1.35
CA ILE A 99 -3.09 4.74 1.38
C ILE A 99 -3.47 6.05 2.06
N ASP A 100 -2.79 6.43 3.14
CA ASP A 100 -2.98 7.73 3.79
C ASP A 100 -2.79 8.89 2.78
N ALA A 101 -1.72 8.83 2.02
CA ALA A 101 -1.42 9.85 1.01
C ALA A 101 -2.46 9.86 -0.12
N LEU A 102 -2.88 8.69 -0.58
CA LEU A 102 -3.89 8.57 -1.62
C LEU A 102 -5.22 9.17 -1.18
N ALA A 103 -5.64 8.90 0.05
CA ALA A 103 -6.87 9.44 0.61
C ALA A 103 -6.85 10.98 0.67
N MET A 104 -5.70 11.54 1.00
CA MET A 104 -5.53 13.00 1.03
C MET A 104 -5.60 13.62 -0.35
N LEU A 105 -5.14 12.90 -1.38
CA LEU A 105 -5.20 13.37 -2.78
C LEU A 105 -6.62 13.36 -3.34
N PHE A 106 -7.47 12.47 -2.86
CA PHE A 106 -8.83 12.29 -3.36
C PHE A 106 -9.85 12.30 -2.21
N PRO A 107 -10.03 13.46 -1.55
CA PRO A 107 -10.88 13.52 -0.35
C PRO A 107 -12.36 13.27 -0.62
N SER A 108 -12.81 13.36 -1.87
CA SER A 108 -14.21 13.07 -2.22
C SER A 108 -14.52 11.57 -2.34
N ILE A 109 -13.48 10.73 -2.29
CA ILE A 109 -13.60 9.28 -2.42
C ILE A 109 -13.54 8.63 -1.04
N ARG A 110 -14.38 7.62 -0.82
CA ARG A 110 -14.27 6.76 0.35
C ARG A 110 -13.37 5.58 -0.02
N PHE A 111 -12.30 5.38 0.72
CA PHE A 111 -11.40 4.26 0.54
C PHE A 111 -11.59 3.27 1.68
N THR A 112 -11.73 1.98 1.34
CA THR A 112 -11.75 0.90 2.31
C THR A 112 -10.57 -0.01 2.00
N TYR A 113 -9.59 -0.04 2.90
CA TYR A 113 -8.37 -0.80 2.74
C TYR A 113 -8.34 -1.96 3.74
N THR A 114 -8.31 -3.18 3.22
CA THR A 114 -8.20 -4.37 4.06
C THR A 114 -6.94 -5.15 3.66
N PHE A 115 -6.30 -5.75 4.66
CA PHE A 115 -5.11 -6.54 4.41
C PHE A 115 -5.03 -7.72 5.39
N TYR A 116 -4.37 -8.78 4.94
CA TYR A 116 -4.04 -9.88 5.82
C TYR A 116 -2.79 -10.61 5.34
N GLU A 117 -2.02 -11.10 6.30
CA GLU A 117 -0.76 -11.79 6.07
C GLU A 117 -0.83 -13.14 6.80
N CYS A 118 -0.95 -14.21 6.02
CA CYS A 118 -1.18 -15.56 6.55
C CYS A 118 0.02 -16.13 7.29
N GLY A 119 1.23 -15.78 6.88
CA GLY A 119 2.46 -16.30 7.49
C GLY A 119 2.62 -15.88 8.94
N MET A 120 2.35 -14.61 9.24
CA MET A 120 2.40 -14.07 10.59
C MET A 120 1.03 -13.97 11.25
N CYS A 121 -0.02 -14.35 10.52
CA CYS A 121 -1.40 -14.41 11.00
C CYS A 121 -1.96 -13.07 11.49
N PHE A 122 -1.60 -11.96 10.82
CA PHE A 122 -2.18 -10.65 11.15
C PHE A 122 -3.07 -10.13 10.04
N CYS A 123 -3.94 -9.21 10.39
CA CYS A 123 -4.88 -8.57 9.45
C CYS A 123 -5.30 -7.21 9.96
N GLY A 124 -5.92 -6.43 9.08
CA GLY A 124 -6.44 -5.14 9.46
C GLY A 124 -7.41 -4.56 8.44
N LYS A 125 -8.05 -3.48 8.84
CA LYS A 125 -8.97 -2.72 8.01
C LYS A 125 -8.85 -1.24 8.32
N ARG A 126 -8.89 -0.42 7.27
CA ARG A 126 -8.85 1.05 7.37
C ARG A 126 -9.95 1.61 6.50
N ILE A 127 -10.67 2.61 7.01
CA ILE A 127 -11.68 3.34 6.22
C ILE A 127 -11.32 4.81 6.26
N TYR A 128 -11.33 5.43 5.07
CA TYR A 128 -11.00 6.85 4.89
C TYR A 128 -12.18 7.57 4.26
N GLU A 129 -12.55 8.71 4.84
CA GLU A 129 -13.54 9.64 4.28
C GLU A 129 -13.03 11.06 4.43
N ASN A 130 -13.29 11.89 3.45
CA ASN A 130 -12.88 13.30 3.46
C ASN A 130 -11.36 13.47 3.64
N GLY A 131 -10.58 12.50 3.16
CA GLY A 131 -9.14 12.52 3.28
C GLY A 131 -8.61 12.10 4.65
N GLU A 132 -9.47 11.63 5.54
CA GLU A 132 -9.11 11.28 6.91
C GLU A 132 -9.41 9.83 7.23
N LEU A 133 -8.58 9.22 8.07
CA LEU A 133 -8.80 7.89 8.60
C LEU A 133 -9.92 7.96 9.66
N ILE A 134 -11.07 7.33 9.37
CA ILE A 134 -12.22 7.35 10.28
C ILE A 134 -12.41 6.03 11.03
N PHE A 135 -11.78 4.95 10.60
CA PHE A 135 -11.88 3.65 11.25
C PHE A 135 -10.61 2.85 11.01
N SER A 136 -10.11 2.18 12.04
CA SER A 136 -9.01 1.24 11.90
C SER A 136 -9.20 0.05 12.82
N PHE A 137 -8.82 -1.14 12.32
CA PHE A 137 -8.83 -2.37 13.07
C PHE A 137 -7.53 -3.12 12.77
N ASP A 138 -6.90 -3.66 13.78
CA ASP A 138 -5.72 -4.54 13.66
C ASP A 138 -5.94 -5.73 14.59
N GLY A 139 -5.64 -6.93 14.10
CA GLY A 139 -5.83 -8.12 14.90
C GLY A 139 -5.21 -9.36 14.29
N ASN A 140 -5.54 -10.50 14.86
CA ASN A 140 -5.12 -11.79 14.35
C ASN A 140 -6.02 -12.20 13.19
N TYR A 141 -5.44 -12.86 12.20
CA TYR A 141 -6.16 -13.36 11.02
C TYR A 141 -7.39 -14.20 11.43
N ALA A 142 -7.23 -15.10 12.38
CA ALA A 142 -8.30 -15.98 12.82
C ALA A 142 -9.45 -15.26 13.54
N ASP A 143 -9.17 -14.08 14.12
CA ASP A 143 -10.14 -13.31 14.89
C ASP A 143 -10.76 -12.16 14.09
N ASN A 144 -10.34 -11.99 12.83
CA ASN A 144 -10.79 -10.87 12.01
C ASN A 144 -12.18 -11.13 11.43
N PRO A 145 -13.21 -10.35 11.83
CA PRO A 145 -14.55 -10.55 11.31
C PRO A 145 -14.70 -10.14 9.84
N PHE A 146 -13.68 -9.49 9.26
CA PHE A 146 -13.68 -9.02 7.88
C PHE A 146 -12.93 -9.95 6.93
N CYS A 147 -12.22 -10.96 7.46
CA CYS A 147 -11.58 -11.97 6.64
C CYS A 147 -12.60 -13.04 6.27
N GLU A 148 -12.57 -13.46 5.02
CA GLU A 148 -13.37 -14.59 4.59
C GLU A 148 -12.57 -15.85 4.86
N ASP A 149 -13.24 -16.89 5.35
CA ASP A 149 -12.61 -18.19 5.54
C ASP A 149 -12.41 -18.84 4.17
N ASP A 150 -11.20 -19.24 3.92
CA ASP A 150 -10.85 -19.99 2.71
C ASP A 150 -10.84 -21.48 2.99
#